data_5145e7651abf4ac229d518d744a940fe
#
_entry.id   5145e7651abf4ac229d518d744a940fe
#
_cell.length_a   1.000
_cell.length_b   1.000
_cell.length_c   1.000
_cell.angle_alpha   90.00
_cell.angle_beta   90.00
_cell.angle_gamma   90.00
#
_symmetry.space_group_name_H-M   'P 1'
#
loop_
_entity.id
_entity.type
_entity.pdbx_description
1 polymer ?
#
loop_
_entity_poly.entity_id
_entity_poly.type
_entity_poly.pdbx_seq_one_letter_code
_entity_poly.pdbx_strand_id
1 'polypeptide(L)'
;VLDCLILGDSIAVGTHQFKPECTIVAKGGINSQQWNNNYSKDLRLKPAKTVIISLGSNDHSGVNTFKELLTMRQRVDAKHVFWIMPAIKPNVQDVVQIIAKNFGDTVLPITRLQPDKIHPSWAGYKQLAESTKNETK
;
A
#
# COMPACT_ATOMS: atom_id res chain seq x y z
N VAL A 1 19.21 -5.73 2.01
CA VAL A 1 17.99 -5.74 1.18
C VAL A 1 16.95 -6.63 1.84
N LEU A 2 15.76 -6.09 2.09
CA LEU A 2 14.65 -6.85 2.64
C LEU A 2 14.03 -7.72 1.55
N ASP A 3 13.44 -8.87 1.95
CA ASP A 3 12.66 -9.66 0.99
C ASP A 3 11.38 -8.95 0.62
N CYS A 4 10.67 -8.40 1.62
CA CYS A 4 9.46 -7.64 1.37
C CYS A 4 9.20 -6.62 2.48
N LEU A 5 8.50 -5.56 2.09
CA LEU A 5 8.15 -4.44 2.96
C LEU A 5 6.69 -4.05 2.66
N ILE A 6 5.89 -3.92 3.70
CA ILE A 6 4.48 -3.52 3.57
C ILE A 6 4.30 -2.16 4.22
N LEU A 7 3.75 -1.21 3.46
CA LEU A 7 3.59 0.17 3.89
C LEU A 7 2.12 0.57 3.83
N GLY A 8 1.64 1.28 4.84
CA GLY A 8 0.37 1.94 4.70
C GLY A 8 -0.54 1.98 5.91
N ASP A 9 -1.82 1.67 5.68
CA ASP A 9 -2.93 1.83 6.60
C ASP A 9 -3.44 0.49 7.15
N SER A 10 -4.71 0.44 7.58
CA SER A 10 -5.32 -0.78 8.13
C SER A 10 -5.33 -1.93 7.11
N ILE A 11 -5.44 -1.63 5.84
CA ILE A 11 -5.44 -2.66 4.79
C ILE A 11 -4.03 -3.26 4.67
N ALA A 12 -3.00 -2.45 4.80
CA ALA A 12 -1.62 -2.95 4.86
C ALA A 12 -1.41 -3.86 6.09
N VAL A 13 -1.94 -3.45 7.24
CA VAL A 13 -1.86 -4.25 8.47
C VAL A 13 -2.55 -5.61 8.27
N GLY A 14 -3.74 -5.62 7.66
CA GLY A 14 -4.47 -6.86 7.40
C GLY A 14 -3.74 -7.77 6.42
N THR A 15 -3.16 -7.21 5.37
CA THR A 15 -2.37 -7.97 4.40
C THR A 15 -1.16 -8.62 5.05
N HIS A 16 -0.52 -7.92 5.98
CA HIS A 16 0.63 -8.42 6.71
C HIS A 16 0.34 -9.70 7.49
N GLN A 17 -0.91 -9.91 7.93
CA GLN A 17 -1.30 -11.14 8.63
C GLN A 17 -1.07 -12.38 7.76
N PHE A 18 -1.14 -12.25 6.44
CA PHE A 18 -0.91 -13.34 5.49
C PHE A 18 0.50 -13.33 4.89
N LYS A 19 1.31 -12.34 5.27
CA LYS A 19 2.72 -12.23 4.87
C LYS A 19 3.56 -11.79 6.08
N PRO A 20 3.54 -12.57 7.17
CA PRO A 20 4.20 -12.15 8.41
C PRO A 20 5.73 -12.04 8.28
N GLU A 21 6.29 -12.64 7.25
CA GLU A 21 7.72 -12.55 6.98
C GLU A 21 8.15 -11.15 6.50
N CYS A 22 7.20 -10.33 6.02
CA CYS A 22 7.52 -8.98 5.55
C CYS A 22 7.70 -8.02 6.72
N THR A 23 8.61 -7.07 6.55
CA THR A 23 8.71 -5.92 7.44
C THR A 23 7.51 -5.01 7.20
N ILE A 24 6.93 -4.46 8.27
CA ILE A 24 5.75 -3.63 8.16
C ILE A 24 5.99 -2.23 8.75
N VAL A 25 5.59 -1.20 8.01
CA VAL A 25 5.54 0.19 8.47
C VAL A 25 4.15 0.71 8.11
N ALA A 26 3.20 0.48 9.00
CA ALA A 26 1.79 0.80 8.75
C ALA A 26 1.07 1.06 10.06
N LYS A 27 -0.07 1.76 9.96
CA LYS A 27 -0.94 2.02 11.11
C LYS A 27 -2.39 2.12 10.64
N GLY A 28 -3.29 1.46 11.37
CA GLY A 28 -4.72 1.54 11.08
C GLY A 28 -5.24 2.96 11.15
N GLY A 29 -6.09 3.34 10.18
CA GLY A 29 -6.74 4.65 10.13
C GLY A 29 -5.89 5.79 9.62
N ILE A 30 -4.63 5.55 9.29
CA ILE A 30 -3.71 6.61 8.86
C ILE A 30 -4.01 7.06 7.42
N ASN A 31 -3.95 8.37 7.18
CA ASN A 31 -3.98 8.89 5.81
C ASN A 31 -2.56 9.07 5.26
N SER A 32 -2.44 9.40 3.97
CA SER A 32 -1.14 9.49 3.32
C SER A 32 -0.25 10.60 3.91
N GLN A 33 -0.82 11.73 4.28
CA GLN A 33 -0.07 12.83 4.90
C GLN A 33 0.47 12.43 6.27
N GLN A 34 -0.37 11.80 7.08
CA GLN A 34 0.04 11.32 8.40
C GLN A 34 1.13 10.27 8.30
N TRP A 35 1.00 9.36 7.31
CA TRP A 35 2.01 8.34 7.11
C TRP A 35 3.39 8.97 6.82
N ASN A 36 3.43 9.93 5.91
CA ASN A 36 4.68 10.62 5.59
C ASN A 36 5.25 11.38 6.80
N ASN A 37 4.39 12.07 7.55
CA ASN A 37 4.82 12.81 8.74
C ASN A 37 5.40 11.90 9.82
N ASN A 38 4.81 10.70 9.98
CA ASN A 38 5.20 9.79 11.06
C ASN A 38 6.34 8.85 10.66
N TYR A 39 6.43 8.45 9.38
CA TYR A 39 7.27 7.33 8.98
C TYR A 39 8.28 7.64 7.88
N SER A 40 8.33 8.85 7.34
CA SER A 40 9.25 9.15 6.23
C SER A 40 10.72 8.92 6.57
N LYS A 41 11.08 8.96 7.85
CA LYS A 41 12.45 8.75 8.33
C LYS A 41 12.60 7.47 9.15
N ASP A 42 11.63 6.57 9.07
CA ASP A 42 11.65 5.32 9.83
C ASP A 42 12.80 4.44 9.35
N LEU A 43 13.55 3.88 10.31
CA LEU A 43 14.73 3.07 9.99
C LEU A 43 14.39 1.71 9.37
N ARG A 44 13.13 1.29 9.43
CA ARG A 44 12.67 0.07 8.76
C ARG A 44 12.52 0.24 7.26
N LEU A 45 12.49 1.49 6.77
CA LEU A 45 12.41 1.80 5.34
C LEU A 45 13.79 1.55 4.71
N LYS A 46 13.99 0.35 4.18
CA LYS A 46 15.21 -0.11 3.55
C LYS A 46 14.92 -0.61 2.15
N PRO A 47 15.92 -0.71 1.28
CA PRO A 47 15.73 -1.36 -0.02
C PRO A 47 15.14 -2.75 0.15
N ALA A 48 14.20 -3.11 -0.71
CA ALA A 48 13.50 -4.38 -0.65
C ALA A 48 13.32 -4.97 -2.05
N LYS A 49 13.21 -6.29 -2.13
CA LYS A 49 12.87 -6.94 -3.40
C LYS A 49 11.44 -6.58 -3.81
N THR A 50 10.52 -6.64 -2.86
CA THR A 50 9.10 -6.36 -3.09
C THR A 50 8.59 -5.39 -2.04
N VAL A 51 7.84 -4.38 -2.48
CA VAL A 51 7.13 -3.46 -1.60
C VAL A 51 5.64 -3.50 -1.94
N ILE A 52 4.80 -3.58 -0.92
CA ILE A 52 3.35 -3.56 -1.06
C ILE A 52 2.84 -2.31 -0.35
N ILE A 53 2.09 -1.48 -1.06
CA ILE A 53 1.61 -0.20 -0.55
C ILE A 53 0.09 -0.19 -0.51
N SER A 54 -0.49 0.19 0.63
CA SER A 54 -1.90 0.48 0.76
C SER A 54 -2.07 1.78 1.52
N LEU A 55 -2.32 2.86 0.80
CA LEU A 55 -2.57 4.20 1.35
C LEU A 55 -3.59 4.93 0.49
N GLY A 56 -4.31 5.84 1.10
CA GLY A 56 -5.26 6.71 0.41
C GLY A 56 -6.69 6.51 0.82
N SER A 57 -7.06 5.34 1.35
CA SER A 57 -8.44 5.06 1.75
C SER A 57 -8.96 6.01 2.84
N ASN A 58 -8.06 6.59 3.64
CA ASN A 58 -8.41 7.52 4.72
C ASN A 58 -8.15 8.98 4.33
N ASP A 59 -7.77 9.26 3.10
CA ASP A 59 -7.53 10.61 2.65
C ASP A 59 -8.86 11.36 2.53
N HIS A 60 -8.83 12.64 2.88
CA HIS A 60 -9.99 13.53 2.80
C HIS A 60 -9.61 14.80 2.04
N SER A 61 -10.55 15.71 1.86
CA SER A 61 -10.35 16.92 1.04
C SER A 61 -9.18 17.81 1.50
N GLY A 62 -8.78 17.72 2.78
CA GLY A 62 -7.65 18.47 3.31
C GLY A 62 -6.29 17.86 3.01
N VAL A 63 -6.24 16.70 2.36
CA VAL A 63 -4.99 16.01 2.04
C VAL A 63 -4.73 16.10 0.54
N ASN A 64 -3.54 16.54 0.16
CA ASN A 64 -3.11 16.49 -1.24
C ASN A 64 -2.59 15.08 -1.54
N THR A 65 -3.51 14.19 -1.91
CA THR A 65 -3.21 12.77 -2.12
C THR A 65 -2.12 12.55 -3.16
N PHE A 66 -2.16 13.28 -4.28
CA PHE A 66 -1.15 13.11 -5.34
C PHE A 66 0.25 13.44 -4.79
N LYS A 67 0.38 14.58 -4.14
CA LYS A 67 1.66 15.02 -3.57
C LYS A 67 2.18 14.01 -2.55
N GLU A 68 1.31 13.55 -1.64
CA GLU A 68 1.74 12.69 -0.55
C GLU A 68 2.12 11.29 -1.05
N LEU A 69 1.32 10.71 -1.93
CA LEU A 69 1.63 9.38 -2.47
C LEU A 69 2.86 9.41 -3.38
N LEU A 70 3.03 10.48 -4.16
CA LEU A 70 4.21 10.64 -4.99
C LEU A 70 5.47 10.77 -4.12
N THR A 71 5.42 11.59 -3.08
CA THR A 71 6.54 11.77 -2.14
C THR A 71 6.93 10.45 -1.50
N MET A 72 5.95 9.67 -1.04
CA MET A 72 6.22 8.37 -0.44
C MET A 72 6.82 7.42 -1.48
N ARG A 73 6.25 7.35 -2.68
CA ARG A 73 6.73 6.44 -3.72
C ARG A 73 8.17 6.75 -4.13
N GLN A 74 8.56 8.02 -4.18
CA GLN A 74 9.92 8.42 -4.53
C GLN A 74 10.96 7.93 -3.52
N ARG A 75 10.56 7.62 -2.29
CA ARG A 75 11.44 7.09 -1.26
C ARG A 75 11.58 5.58 -1.30
N VAL A 76 10.72 4.90 -2.06
CA VAL A 76 10.71 3.44 -2.15
C VAL A 76 11.81 3.00 -3.11
N ASP A 77 12.70 2.14 -2.61
CA ASP A 77 13.74 1.50 -3.41
C ASP A 77 13.43 0.00 -3.45
N ALA A 78 12.82 -0.45 -4.53
CA ALA A 78 12.37 -1.82 -4.66
C ALA A 78 12.41 -2.30 -6.10
N LYS A 79 12.61 -3.61 -6.26
CA LYS A 79 12.58 -4.24 -7.57
C LYS A 79 11.16 -4.34 -8.12
N HIS A 80 10.19 -4.67 -7.24
CA HIS A 80 8.78 -4.79 -7.59
C HIS A 80 7.94 -4.03 -6.58
N VAL A 81 7.01 -3.21 -7.07
CA VAL A 81 6.09 -2.45 -6.21
C VAL A 81 4.66 -2.78 -6.60
N PHE A 82 3.88 -3.15 -5.59
CA PHE A 82 2.46 -3.41 -5.70
C PHE A 82 1.68 -2.35 -4.94
N TRP A 83 0.64 -1.81 -5.57
CA TRP A 83 -0.31 -0.92 -4.92
C TRP A 83 -1.63 -1.66 -4.74
N ILE A 84 -2.14 -1.68 -3.53
CA ILE A 84 -3.51 -2.15 -3.30
C ILE A 84 -4.43 -0.98 -3.59
N MET A 85 -5.30 -1.14 -4.60
CA MET A 85 -6.21 -0.08 -5.02
C MET A 85 -7.27 0.14 -3.94
N PRO A 86 -7.42 1.37 -3.40
CA PRO A 86 -8.54 1.66 -2.51
C PRO A 86 -9.88 1.32 -3.18
N ALA A 87 -10.78 0.73 -2.41
CA ALA A 87 -12.08 0.32 -2.92
C ALA A 87 -13.04 1.49 -3.12
N ILE A 88 -12.72 2.64 -2.55
CA ILE A 88 -13.55 3.85 -2.57
C ILE A 88 -12.71 5.06 -2.99
N LYS A 89 -13.40 6.20 -3.18
CA LYS A 89 -12.77 7.50 -3.50
C LYS A 89 -12.12 7.53 -4.88
N PRO A 90 -12.93 7.77 -5.93
CA PRO A 90 -12.43 7.77 -7.31
C PRO A 90 -11.23 8.68 -7.55
N ASN A 91 -11.16 9.83 -6.89
CA ASN A 91 -10.02 10.74 -7.02
C ASN A 91 -8.72 10.10 -6.50
N VAL A 92 -8.80 9.34 -5.43
CA VAL A 92 -7.64 8.62 -4.88
C VAL A 92 -7.26 7.47 -5.80
N GLN A 93 -8.25 6.74 -6.31
CA GLN A 93 -8.02 5.65 -7.26
C GLN A 93 -7.28 6.15 -8.50
N ASP A 94 -7.67 7.30 -9.03
CA ASP A 94 -7.01 7.90 -10.19
C ASP A 94 -5.55 8.24 -9.89
N VAL A 95 -5.28 8.79 -8.70
CA VAL A 95 -3.91 9.12 -8.28
C VAL A 95 -3.04 7.86 -8.21
N VAL A 96 -3.56 6.80 -7.61
CA VAL A 96 -2.82 5.53 -7.52
C VAL A 96 -2.50 5.00 -8.91
N GLN A 97 -3.47 5.02 -9.82
CA GLN A 97 -3.25 4.57 -11.21
C GLN A 97 -2.15 5.38 -11.91
N ILE A 98 -2.20 6.70 -11.77
CA ILE A 98 -1.23 7.59 -12.43
C ILE A 98 0.18 7.32 -11.90
N ILE A 99 0.34 7.26 -10.58
CA ILE A 99 1.66 7.04 -9.97
C ILE A 99 2.19 5.66 -10.32
N ALA A 100 1.36 4.63 -10.19
CA ALA A 100 1.77 3.27 -10.50
C ALA A 100 2.22 3.14 -11.96
N LYS A 101 1.48 3.75 -12.88
CA LYS A 101 1.83 3.72 -14.30
C LYS A 101 3.18 4.39 -14.56
N ASN A 102 3.41 5.54 -13.94
CA ASN A 102 4.64 6.30 -14.14
C ASN A 102 5.88 5.57 -13.63
N PHE A 103 5.73 4.76 -12.58
CA PHE A 103 6.85 4.00 -12.00
C PHE A 103 6.92 2.56 -12.51
N GLY A 104 5.96 2.12 -13.33
CA GLY A 104 5.93 0.75 -13.80
C GLY A 104 5.50 -0.25 -12.71
N ASP A 105 4.72 0.21 -11.75
CA ASP A 105 4.24 -0.61 -10.64
C ASP A 105 2.99 -1.40 -11.03
N THR A 106 2.67 -2.41 -10.23
CA THR A 106 1.47 -3.23 -10.41
C THR A 106 0.38 -2.78 -9.44
N VAL A 107 -0.84 -2.64 -9.94
CA VAL A 107 -2.00 -2.29 -9.13
C VAL A 107 -2.85 -3.54 -8.92
N LEU A 108 -3.20 -3.82 -7.66
CA LEU A 108 -4.03 -4.96 -7.27
C LEU A 108 -5.41 -4.47 -6.84
N PRO A 109 -6.49 -4.91 -7.48
CA PRO A 109 -7.84 -4.57 -7.03
C PRO A 109 -8.22 -5.37 -5.79
N ILE A 110 -9.09 -4.81 -4.95
CA ILE A 110 -9.72 -5.54 -3.85
C ILE A 110 -10.99 -6.18 -4.41
N THR A 111 -11.00 -7.50 -4.54
CA THR A 111 -12.11 -8.22 -5.15
C THR A 111 -13.10 -8.80 -4.15
N ARG A 112 -12.71 -8.92 -2.87
CA ARG A 112 -13.55 -9.47 -1.81
C ARG A 112 -13.53 -8.55 -0.62
N LEU A 113 -14.66 -7.90 -0.36
CA LEU A 113 -14.78 -6.85 0.64
C LEU A 113 -15.64 -7.31 1.82
N GLN A 114 -15.38 -6.72 2.99
CA GLN A 114 -16.27 -6.77 4.13
C GLN A 114 -17.56 -5.98 3.83
N PRO A 115 -18.59 -6.12 4.65
CA PRO A 115 -19.83 -5.35 4.46
C PRO A 115 -19.64 -3.83 4.42
N ASP A 116 -18.58 -3.29 5.00
CA ASP A 116 -18.29 -1.86 4.95
C ASP A 116 -17.88 -1.39 3.55
N LYS A 117 -17.59 -2.32 2.63
CA LYS A 117 -17.20 -2.04 1.24
C LYS A 117 -15.89 -1.25 1.12
N ILE A 118 -15.08 -1.26 2.15
CA ILE A 118 -13.79 -0.57 2.21
C ILE A 118 -12.66 -1.56 2.45
N HIS A 119 -12.80 -2.36 3.50
CA HIS A 119 -11.77 -3.31 3.90
C HIS A 119 -11.97 -4.65 3.22
N PRO A 120 -10.88 -5.30 2.79
CA PRO A 120 -10.95 -6.68 2.30
C PRO A 120 -11.53 -7.60 3.37
N SER A 121 -12.29 -8.60 2.94
CA SER A 121 -12.66 -9.72 3.80
C SER A 121 -11.42 -10.55 4.09
N TRP A 122 -11.55 -11.53 5.01
CA TRP A 122 -10.43 -12.44 5.31
C TRP A 122 -9.89 -13.09 4.03
N ALA A 123 -10.80 -13.60 3.18
CA ALA A 123 -10.41 -14.19 1.88
C ALA A 123 -9.82 -13.14 0.94
N GLY A 124 -10.27 -11.89 1.01
CA GLY A 124 -9.71 -10.79 0.22
C GLY A 124 -8.27 -10.48 0.60
N TYR A 125 -7.96 -10.43 1.88
CA TYR A 125 -6.59 -10.23 2.35
C TYR A 125 -5.67 -11.37 1.91
N LYS A 126 -6.15 -12.60 2.03
CA LYS A 126 -5.40 -13.78 1.60
C LYS A 126 -5.09 -13.70 0.10
N GLN A 127 -6.08 -13.31 -0.71
CA GLN A 127 -5.91 -13.17 -2.14
C GLN A 127 -4.88 -12.08 -2.50
N LEU A 128 -4.92 -10.93 -1.83
CA LEU A 128 -3.94 -9.88 -2.04
C LEU A 128 -2.53 -10.36 -1.74
N ALA A 129 -2.36 -11.04 -0.61
CA ALA A 129 -1.06 -11.58 -0.23
C ALA A 129 -0.55 -12.59 -1.27
N GLU A 130 -1.40 -13.48 -1.75
CA GLU A 130 -1.04 -14.48 -2.76
C GLU A 130 -0.68 -13.84 -4.10
N SER A 131 -1.34 -12.72 -4.46
CA SER A 131 -1.09 -12.02 -5.72
C SER A 131 0.33 -11.45 -5.82
N THR A 132 1.02 -11.28 -4.69
CA THR A 132 2.38 -10.74 -4.67
C THR A 132 3.48 -11.82 -4.68
N LYS A 133 3.13 -13.09 -4.55
CA LYS A 133 4.11 -14.19 -4.40
C LYS A 133 4.94 -14.44 -5.66
N ASN A 134 4.31 -14.36 -6.82
CA ASN A 134 4.97 -14.74 -8.09
C ASN A 134 6.10 -13.79 -8.46
N GLU A 135 6.07 -12.58 -7.95
CA GLU A 135 7.07 -11.55 -8.26
C GLU A 135 8.33 -11.67 -7.40
N THR A 136 8.30 -12.51 -6.36
CA THR A 136 9.46 -12.68 -5.48
C THR A 136 10.43 -13.75 -5.97
N LYS A 137 10.08 -14.42 -7.05
CA LYS A 137 10.95 -15.42 -7.70
C LYS A 137 12.02 -14.72 -8.56
#